data_b71e690e4adc1d492f9514f5abbd6658
#
_entry.id   b71e690e4adc1d492f9514f5abbd6658
#
_cell.length_a   1.000
_cell.length_b   1.000
_cell.length_c   1.000
_cell.angle_alpha   90.00
_cell.angle_beta   90.00
_cell.angle_gamma   90.00
#
_symmetry.space_group_name_H-M   'P 1'
#
loop_
_entity.id
_entity.type
_entity.pdbx_description
1 polymer ?
#
loop_
_entity_poly.entity_id
_entity_poly.type
_entity_poly.pdbx_seq_one_letter_code
_entity_poly.pdbx_strand_id
1 'polypeptide(L)'
;MAERPDFIRHWRELEGPDDGAYPGDTELMSIGAPLGRLLGLTRLGIHHERLLPGRRTSYPHAESSEDEFVFVLEGTPDAWIDGTLHRLTPGDGVAFPFGTGICHTFLNNTPQEVRLLVVGERNKPENRIHYPLNLEYLKTRPDAWPDVPTRTLGDHNGMPRVEIDAPTDPE
;
A
#
# COMPACT_ATOMS: atom_id res chain seq x y z
N MET A 1 -38.43 4.40 -1.17
CA MET A 1 -37.11 4.30 -1.83
C MET A 1 -36.91 2.82 -2.11
N ALA A 2 -36.31 2.47 -3.26
CA ALA A 2 -35.98 1.07 -3.53
C ALA A 2 -34.93 0.57 -2.52
N GLU A 3 -34.97 -0.71 -2.20
CA GLU A 3 -33.96 -1.36 -1.37
C GLU A 3 -32.58 -1.25 -2.04
N ARG A 4 -31.54 -0.95 -1.26
CA ARG A 4 -30.20 -0.78 -1.78
C ARG A 4 -29.62 -2.15 -2.14
N PRO A 5 -29.17 -2.39 -3.39
CA PRO A 5 -28.59 -3.67 -3.80
C PRO A 5 -27.33 -4.01 -2.99
N ASP A 6 -27.06 -5.30 -2.78
CA ASP A 6 -25.95 -5.80 -1.99
C ASP A 6 -24.56 -5.42 -2.55
N PHE A 7 -24.46 -5.15 -3.85
CA PHE A 7 -23.22 -4.69 -4.50
C PHE A 7 -23.00 -3.16 -4.41
N ILE A 8 -23.82 -2.44 -3.63
CA ILE A 8 -23.65 -1.03 -3.31
C ILE A 8 -23.42 -0.90 -1.80
N ARG A 9 -22.17 -0.74 -1.37
CA ARG A 9 -21.79 -0.61 0.04
C ARG A 9 -20.90 0.62 0.24
N HIS A 10 -20.95 1.17 1.44
CA HIS A 10 -19.99 2.17 1.87
C HIS A 10 -18.73 1.46 2.41
N TRP A 11 -17.54 2.02 2.16
CA TRP A 11 -16.28 1.39 2.58
C TRP A 11 -16.22 1.10 4.08
N ARG A 12 -16.82 1.95 4.94
CA ARG A 12 -16.89 1.72 6.39
C ARG A 12 -17.65 0.46 6.80
N GLU A 13 -18.58 0.01 5.98
CA GLU A 13 -19.33 -1.23 6.21
C GLU A 13 -18.49 -2.47 5.89
N LEU A 14 -17.39 -2.29 5.16
CA LEU A 14 -16.54 -3.33 4.61
C LEU A 14 -15.10 -3.26 5.14
N GLU A 15 -14.80 -2.30 6.00
CA GLU A 15 -13.47 -2.15 6.63
C GLU A 15 -13.20 -3.32 7.57
N GLY A 16 -12.00 -3.87 7.46
CA GLY A 16 -11.51 -4.92 8.34
C GLY A 16 -11.04 -4.39 9.71
N PRO A 17 -10.64 -5.29 10.61
CA PRO A 17 -10.06 -4.89 11.89
C PRO A 17 -8.69 -4.23 11.72
N ASP A 18 -8.26 -3.48 12.74
CA ASP A 18 -6.95 -2.85 12.80
C ASP A 18 -5.91 -3.83 13.40
N ASP A 19 -5.63 -4.89 12.69
CA ASP A 19 -4.72 -5.96 13.12
C ASP A 19 -3.82 -6.48 11.98
N GLY A 20 -3.84 -5.82 10.82
CA GLY A 20 -3.07 -6.22 9.65
C GLY A 20 -1.57 -6.09 9.88
N ALA A 21 -0.87 -7.22 9.94
CA ALA A 21 0.59 -7.29 10.04
C ALA A 21 1.13 -8.43 9.15
N TYR A 22 2.40 -8.36 8.78
CA TYR A 22 3.06 -9.47 8.11
C TYR A 22 3.33 -10.63 9.08
N PRO A 23 3.32 -11.89 8.61
CA PRO A 23 3.59 -13.04 9.47
C PRO A 23 4.91 -12.93 10.22
N GLY A 24 4.84 -13.01 11.56
CA GLY A 24 6.02 -12.90 12.43
C GLY A 24 6.46 -11.47 12.76
N ASP A 25 5.72 -10.46 12.28
CA ASP A 25 5.93 -9.05 12.61
C ASP A 25 4.81 -8.51 13.50
N THR A 26 5.09 -7.43 14.20
CA THR A 26 4.13 -6.68 15.02
C THR A 26 3.82 -5.29 14.45
N GLU A 27 4.48 -4.91 13.35
CA GLU A 27 4.23 -3.66 12.66
C GLU A 27 2.84 -3.68 12.02
N LEU A 28 1.96 -2.76 12.47
CA LEU A 28 0.64 -2.62 11.90
C LEU A 28 0.70 -1.83 10.58
N MET A 29 0.09 -2.38 9.55
CA MET A 29 -0.03 -1.76 8.22
C MET A 29 -1.27 -0.86 8.13
N SER A 30 -1.71 -0.52 6.92
CA SER A 30 -2.98 0.18 6.68
C SER A 30 -4.19 -0.64 7.14
N ILE A 31 -5.30 0.05 7.41
CA ILE A 31 -6.60 -0.56 7.67
C ILE A 31 -7.36 -0.61 6.36
N GLY A 32 -7.62 -1.81 5.86
CA GLY A 32 -8.17 -2.03 4.52
C GLY A 32 -9.65 -2.36 4.51
N ALA A 33 -10.37 -1.82 3.51
CA ALA A 33 -11.68 -2.29 3.09
C ALA A 33 -11.56 -2.91 1.69
N PRO A 34 -11.53 -4.25 1.56
CA PRO A 34 -11.31 -4.94 0.28
C PRO A 34 -12.59 -4.93 -0.57
N LEU A 35 -12.95 -3.77 -1.10
CA LEU A 35 -14.20 -3.49 -1.81
C LEU A 35 -14.39 -4.45 -2.98
N GLY A 36 -13.37 -4.63 -3.81
CA GLY A 36 -13.46 -5.49 -4.99
C GLY A 36 -13.93 -6.89 -4.62
N ARG A 37 -13.25 -7.52 -3.67
CA ARG A 37 -13.56 -8.89 -3.22
C ARG A 37 -14.94 -8.99 -2.57
N LEU A 38 -15.27 -8.08 -1.65
CA LEU A 38 -16.51 -8.13 -0.88
C LEU A 38 -17.74 -7.74 -1.71
N LEU A 39 -17.54 -7.03 -2.83
CA LEU A 39 -18.60 -6.69 -3.80
C LEU A 39 -18.64 -7.65 -5.00
N GLY A 40 -17.88 -8.75 -4.96
CA GLY A 40 -17.98 -9.85 -5.93
C GLY A 40 -17.08 -9.74 -7.17
N LEU A 41 -16.11 -8.81 -7.20
CA LEU A 41 -15.14 -8.76 -8.28
C LEU A 41 -14.12 -9.90 -8.15
N THR A 42 -13.78 -10.53 -9.26
CA THR A 42 -12.86 -11.68 -9.28
C THR A 42 -11.51 -11.39 -9.93
N ARG A 43 -11.42 -10.35 -10.77
CA ARG A 43 -10.22 -10.01 -11.55
C ARG A 43 -9.47 -8.79 -11.04
N LEU A 44 -10.17 -7.90 -10.32
CA LEU A 44 -9.62 -6.68 -9.77
C LEU A 44 -9.64 -6.72 -8.24
N GLY A 45 -8.53 -6.38 -7.63
CA GLY A 45 -8.43 -5.94 -6.25
C GLY A 45 -8.73 -4.46 -6.19
N ILE A 46 -9.75 -4.06 -5.46
CA ILE A 46 -10.06 -2.66 -5.20
C ILE A 46 -10.16 -2.52 -3.69
N HIS A 47 -9.30 -1.70 -3.12
CA HIS A 47 -9.22 -1.48 -1.69
C HIS A 47 -9.35 0.01 -1.38
N HIS A 48 -10.19 0.37 -0.42
CA HIS A 48 -10.06 1.63 0.28
C HIS A 48 -9.16 1.38 1.48
N GLU A 49 -8.11 2.18 1.63
CA GLU A 49 -7.15 2.01 2.72
C GLU A 49 -7.03 3.30 3.55
N ARG A 50 -7.05 3.12 4.86
CA ARG A 50 -6.74 4.15 5.84
C ARG A 50 -5.34 3.91 6.36
N LEU A 51 -4.48 4.91 6.21
CA LEU A 51 -3.10 4.86 6.65
C LEU A 51 -2.91 5.84 7.80
N LEU A 52 -2.87 5.32 9.02
CA LEU A 52 -2.70 6.13 10.23
C LEU A 52 -1.28 6.72 10.29
N PRO A 53 -1.07 7.80 11.07
CA PRO A 53 0.27 8.36 11.27
C PRO A 53 1.31 7.31 11.68
N GLY A 54 2.47 7.33 11.06
CA GLY A 54 3.57 6.41 11.36
C GLY A 54 3.41 5.01 10.81
N ARG A 55 2.47 4.79 9.87
CA ARG A 55 2.27 3.49 9.23
C ARG A 55 2.65 3.53 7.75
N ARG A 56 2.78 2.35 7.17
CA ARG A 56 2.93 2.12 5.73
C ARG A 56 1.88 1.12 5.24
N THR A 57 1.60 1.12 3.93
CA THR A 57 0.61 0.21 3.34
C THR A 57 1.08 -1.23 3.33
N SER A 58 2.38 -1.44 3.13
CA SER A 58 2.97 -2.78 2.95
C SER A 58 4.48 -2.73 3.19
N TYR A 59 5.14 -3.87 3.24
CA TYR A 59 6.58 -3.91 2.96
C TYR A 59 6.83 -3.43 1.53
N PRO A 60 7.92 -2.66 1.27
CA PRO A 60 8.31 -2.33 -0.09
C PRO A 60 8.41 -3.56 -0.96
N HIS A 61 7.71 -3.57 -2.10
CA HIS A 61 7.66 -4.74 -2.97
C HIS A 61 7.47 -4.36 -4.44
N ALA A 62 7.71 -5.32 -5.31
CA ALA A 62 7.40 -5.27 -6.74
C ALA A 62 6.78 -6.57 -7.18
N GLU A 63 5.90 -6.50 -8.17
CA GLU A 63 5.16 -7.64 -8.72
C GLU A 63 5.55 -7.95 -10.15
N SER A 64 5.60 -9.27 -10.48
CA SER A 64 6.07 -9.75 -11.78
C SER A 64 5.00 -9.73 -12.87
N SER A 65 3.73 -9.84 -12.50
CA SER A 65 2.63 -10.00 -13.47
C SER A 65 1.33 -9.29 -13.13
N GLU A 66 1.26 -8.59 -12.00
CA GLU A 66 0.06 -7.82 -11.60
C GLU A 66 0.35 -6.32 -11.64
N ASP A 67 -0.46 -5.56 -12.40
CA ASP A 67 -0.44 -4.10 -12.38
C ASP A 67 -1.06 -3.58 -11.10
N GLU A 68 -0.49 -2.50 -10.52
CA GLU A 68 -1.08 -1.78 -9.42
C GLU A 68 -1.20 -0.29 -9.72
N PHE A 69 -2.28 0.32 -9.24
CA PHE A 69 -2.53 1.76 -9.28
C PHE A 69 -3.03 2.23 -7.93
N VAL A 70 -2.45 3.32 -7.44
CA VAL A 70 -2.86 3.95 -6.17
C VAL A 70 -3.25 5.39 -6.42
N PHE A 71 -4.40 5.79 -5.86
CA PHE A 71 -4.94 7.14 -5.96
C PHE A 71 -5.11 7.73 -4.57
N VAL A 72 -4.62 8.95 -4.37
CA VAL A 72 -4.74 9.66 -3.08
C VAL A 72 -6.12 10.30 -2.98
N LEU A 73 -6.92 9.84 -2.01
CA LEU A 73 -8.24 10.39 -1.70
C LEU A 73 -8.15 11.56 -0.71
N GLU A 74 -7.38 11.38 0.36
CA GLU A 74 -7.22 12.37 1.44
C GLU A 74 -5.81 12.26 2.06
N GLY A 75 -5.33 13.37 2.61
CA GLY A 75 -4.02 13.46 3.25
C GLY A 75 -2.86 13.59 2.26
N THR A 76 -1.64 13.58 2.78
CA THR A 76 -0.42 13.81 1.98
C THR A 76 0.60 12.70 2.27
N PRO A 77 0.41 11.48 1.72
CA PRO A 77 1.37 10.39 1.90
C PRO A 77 2.67 10.63 1.15
N ASP A 78 3.69 9.89 1.52
CA ASP A 78 4.88 9.72 0.71
C ASP A 78 4.83 8.39 -0.03
N ALA A 79 4.94 8.40 -1.36
CA ALA A 79 5.25 7.20 -2.11
C ALA A 79 6.75 6.92 -1.97
N TRP A 80 7.09 5.79 -1.37
CA TRP A 80 8.44 5.26 -1.39
C TRP A 80 8.63 4.46 -2.68
N ILE A 81 9.54 4.90 -3.53
CA ILE A 81 9.84 4.24 -4.80
C ILE A 81 11.34 4.00 -4.87
N ASP A 82 11.75 2.74 -4.89
CA ASP A 82 13.17 2.33 -4.99
C ASP A 82 14.10 3.11 -4.03
N GLY A 83 13.66 3.38 -2.80
CA GLY A 83 14.47 4.08 -1.80
C GLY A 83 14.41 5.60 -1.84
N THR A 84 13.51 6.19 -2.63
CA THR A 84 13.27 7.63 -2.69
C THR A 84 11.83 7.96 -2.29
N LEU A 85 11.65 9.03 -1.52
CA LEU A 85 10.33 9.52 -1.13
C LEU A 85 9.81 10.56 -2.10
N HIS A 86 8.55 10.43 -2.49
CA HIS A 86 7.81 11.38 -3.31
C HIS A 86 6.54 11.80 -2.59
N ARG A 87 6.47 13.05 -2.11
CA ARG A 87 5.28 13.59 -1.44
C ARG A 87 4.15 13.70 -2.43
N LEU A 88 2.99 13.16 -2.06
CA LEU A 88 1.76 13.20 -2.85
C LEU A 88 0.70 14.07 -2.17
N THR A 89 -0.28 14.48 -2.97
CA THR A 89 -1.44 15.28 -2.55
C THR A 89 -2.74 14.62 -3.03
N PRO A 90 -3.90 14.96 -2.45
CA PRO A 90 -5.19 14.46 -2.94
C PRO A 90 -5.37 14.75 -4.43
N GLY A 91 -5.73 13.70 -5.20
CA GLY A 91 -5.85 13.74 -6.65
C GLY A 91 -4.65 13.18 -7.41
N ASP A 92 -3.52 12.96 -6.75
CA ASP A 92 -2.38 12.27 -7.38
C ASP A 92 -2.68 10.78 -7.56
N GLY A 93 -2.24 10.25 -8.71
CA GLY A 93 -2.29 8.82 -9.04
C GLY A 93 -0.91 8.30 -9.37
N VAL A 94 -0.57 7.12 -8.84
CA VAL A 94 0.70 6.45 -9.10
C VAL A 94 0.42 5.07 -9.68
N ALA A 95 1.07 4.72 -10.78
CA ALA A 95 0.93 3.41 -11.44
C ALA A 95 2.24 2.63 -11.38
N PHE A 96 2.13 1.35 -11.08
CA PHE A 96 3.23 0.40 -11.06
C PHE A 96 2.95 -0.70 -12.09
N PRO A 97 3.46 -0.56 -13.33
CA PRO A 97 3.32 -1.60 -14.34
C PRO A 97 4.07 -2.85 -13.91
N PHE A 98 3.45 -3.99 -14.09
CA PHE A 98 4.03 -5.30 -13.78
C PHE A 98 5.38 -5.53 -14.48
N GLY A 99 6.20 -6.40 -13.90
CA GLY A 99 7.44 -6.85 -14.51
C GLY A 99 8.58 -5.83 -14.53
N THR A 100 8.34 -4.60 -14.05
CA THR A 100 9.36 -3.52 -14.06
C THR A 100 10.39 -3.64 -12.94
N GLY A 101 10.06 -4.38 -11.88
CA GLY A 101 10.86 -4.46 -10.66
C GLY A 101 10.89 -3.18 -9.83
N ILE A 102 10.05 -2.17 -10.16
CA ILE A 102 9.93 -0.94 -9.37
C ILE A 102 9.31 -1.28 -8.02
N CYS A 103 10.12 -1.23 -6.96
CA CYS A 103 9.65 -1.50 -5.61
C CYS A 103 9.01 -0.27 -4.99
N HIS A 104 7.88 -0.47 -4.34
CA HIS A 104 7.08 0.62 -3.78
C HIS A 104 6.35 0.26 -2.50
N THR A 105 5.98 1.27 -1.75
CA THR A 105 5.02 1.30 -0.64
C THR A 105 4.62 2.75 -0.38
N PHE A 106 3.56 2.97 0.40
CA PHE A 106 3.12 4.31 0.77
C PHE A 106 3.28 4.50 2.27
N LEU A 107 3.87 5.62 2.67
CA LEU A 107 4.17 5.97 4.06
C LEU A 107 3.32 7.15 4.49
N ASN A 108 2.83 7.12 5.73
CA ASN A 108 2.24 8.30 6.33
C ASN A 108 3.22 8.92 7.34
N ASN A 109 4.00 9.89 6.89
CA ASN A 109 4.94 10.67 7.69
C ASN A 109 4.29 11.92 8.31
N THR A 110 2.96 12.06 8.21
CA THR A 110 2.20 13.21 8.70
C THR A 110 1.41 12.89 9.97
N PRO A 111 0.97 13.89 10.74
CA PRO A 111 0.13 13.66 11.91
C PRO A 111 -1.36 13.43 11.58
N GLN A 112 -1.77 13.50 10.31
CA GLN A 112 -3.14 13.26 9.86
C GLN A 112 -3.29 11.89 9.22
N GLU A 113 -4.50 11.34 9.26
CA GLU A 113 -4.84 10.13 8.52
C GLU A 113 -4.76 10.38 7.00
N VAL A 114 -4.23 9.42 6.29
CA VAL A 114 -4.23 9.37 4.82
C VAL A 114 -5.25 8.34 4.36
N ARG A 115 -5.93 8.60 3.24
CA ARG A 115 -6.83 7.65 2.58
C ARG A 115 -6.43 7.45 1.14
N LEU A 116 -6.36 6.18 0.77
CA LEU A 116 -5.96 5.74 -0.56
C LEU A 116 -7.04 4.85 -1.18
N LEU A 117 -7.15 4.93 -2.50
CA LEU A 117 -7.81 3.91 -3.31
C LEU A 117 -6.71 3.11 -4.01
N VAL A 118 -6.60 1.84 -3.66
CA VAL A 118 -5.64 0.91 -4.28
C VAL A 118 -6.40 0.01 -5.23
N VAL A 119 -5.94 -0.06 -6.46
CA VAL A 119 -6.52 -0.89 -7.53
C VAL A 119 -5.41 -1.73 -8.13
N GLY A 120 -5.56 -3.03 -8.10
CA GLY A 120 -4.61 -3.95 -8.70
C GLY A 120 -5.30 -5.11 -9.40
N GLU A 121 -4.59 -5.79 -10.24
CA GLU A 121 -5.01 -7.09 -10.73
C GLU A 121 -4.95 -8.12 -9.58
N ARG A 122 -5.56 -9.25 -9.74
CA ARG A 122 -5.55 -10.30 -8.71
C ARG A 122 -5.76 -11.68 -9.31
N ASN A 123 -5.39 -12.67 -8.50
CA ASN A 123 -5.59 -14.09 -8.84
C ASN A 123 -4.76 -14.53 -10.06
N LYS A 124 -3.58 -13.96 -10.24
CA LYS A 124 -2.62 -14.46 -11.21
C LYS A 124 -1.67 -15.45 -10.52
N PRO A 125 -1.84 -16.76 -10.72
CA PRO A 125 -1.04 -17.79 -10.05
C PRO A 125 0.45 -17.76 -10.46
N GLU A 126 0.76 -17.13 -11.60
CA GLU A 126 2.10 -16.87 -12.08
C GLU A 126 2.77 -15.67 -11.41
N ASN A 127 2.02 -14.82 -10.69
CA ASN A 127 2.59 -13.64 -10.05
C ASN A 127 3.68 -14.04 -9.04
N ARG A 128 4.78 -13.30 -9.08
CA ARG A 128 5.92 -13.43 -8.16
C ARG A 128 6.20 -12.07 -7.55
N ILE A 129 6.63 -12.06 -6.30
CA ILE A 129 6.80 -10.83 -5.53
C ILE A 129 8.26 -10.71 -5.09
N HIS A 130 8.81 -9.51 -5.17
CA HIS A 130 10.13 -9.17 -4.66
C HIS A 130 10.01 -8.18 -3.49
N TYR A 131 10.74 -8.44 -2.40
CA TYR A 131 10.81 -7.59 -1.20
C TYR A 131 12.27 -7.15 -0.98
N PRO A 132 12.71 -6.00 -1.49
CA PRO A 132 14.13 -5.60 -1.50
C PRO A 132 14.70 -5.36 -0.11
N LEU A 133 13.87 -4.95 0.85
CA LEU A 133 14.30 -4.61 2.21
C LEU A 133 13.93 -5.68 3.25
N ASN A 134 13.10 -6.67 2.89
CA ASN A 134 12.61 -7.69 3.80
C ASN A 134 13.06 -9.09 3.34
N LEU A 135 14.38 -9.28 3.18
CA LEU A 135 14.95 -10.48 2.58
C LEU A 135 14.69 -11.76 3.40
N GLU A 136 14.59 -11.68 4.73
CA GLU A 136 14.25 -12.83 5.55
C GLU A 136 12.79 -13.27 5.33
N TYR A 137 11.88 -12.31 5.18
CA TYR A 137 10.50 -12.61 4.81
C TYR A 137 10.44 -13.19 3.38
N LEU A 138 11.17 -12.61 2.43
CA LEU A 138 11.23 -13.11 1.06
C LEU A 138 11.66 -14.58 0.99
N LYS A 139 12.62 -15.02 1.81
CA LYS A 139 13.07 -16.42 1.86
C LYS A 139 11.96 -17.41 2.27
N THR A 140 10.94 -16.95 2.98
CA THR A 140 9.80 -17.79 3.41
C THR A 140 8.70 -17.90 2.35
N ARG A 141 8.79 -17.11 1.26
CA ARG A 141 7.75 -17.00 0.25
C ARG A 141 7.94 -18.00 -0.88
N PRO A 142 6.92 -18.84 -1.18
CA PRO A 142 6.97 -19.75 -2.33
C PRO A 142 6.84 -19.02 -3.68
N ASP A 143 6.32 -17.79 -3.67
CA ASP A 143 6.10 -16.90 -4.81
C ASP A 143 7.19 -15.81 -4.92
N ALA A 144 8.37 -16.03 -4.34
CA ALA A 144 9.49 -15.12 -4.50
C ALA A 144 9.87 -14.96 -5.99
N TRP A 145 10.17 -13.71 -6.40
CA TRP A 145 10.57 -13.39 -7.77
C TRP A 145 12.09 -13.51 -7.94
N PRO A 146 12.60 -14.62 -8.54
CA PRO A 146 14.03 -14.91 -8.54
C PRO A 146 14.83 -14.08 -9.55
N ASP A 147 14.21 -13.67 -10.65
CA ASP A 147 14.80 -12.95 -11.79
C ASP A 147 14.28 -11.52 -11.91
N VAL A 148 13.99 -10.89 -10.77
CA VAL A 148 13.56 -9.49 -10.71
C VAL A 148 14.58 -8.58 -11.43
N PRO A 149 14.13 -7.62 -12.27
CA PRO A 149 15.03 -6.65 -12.88
C PRO A 149 15.85 -5.90 -11.84
N THR A 150 17.17 -5.82 -12.06
CA THR A 150 18.08 -5.12 -11.15
C THR A 150 17.75 -3.63 -11.12
N ARG A 151 17.58 -3.08 -9.93
CA ARG A 151 17.32 -1.66 -9.71
C ARG A 151 18.27 -1.09 -8.66
N THR A 152 18.61 0.18 -8.83
CA THR A 152 19.38 0.91 -7.81
C THR A 152 18.42 1.45 -6.77
N LEU A 153 18.65 1.11 -5.51
CA LEU A 153 17.88 1.66 -4.39
C LEU A 153 18.56 2.92 -3.84
N GLY A 154 17.75 3.92 -3.52
CA GLY A 154 18.15 5.07 -2.72
C GLY A 154 18.28 4.73 -1.24
N ASP A 155 18.59 5.74 -0.43
CA ASP A 155 19.00 5.54 0.97
C ASP A 155 17.83 5.38 1.96
N HIS A 156 16.60 5.65 1.57
CA HIS A 156 15.46 5.58 2.48
C HIS A 156 15.04 4.12 2.74
N ASN A 157 15.01 3.76 4.01
CA ASN A 157 14.79 2.37 4.47
C ASN A 157 13.33 1.87 4.43
N GLY A 158 12.40 2.61 3.82
CA GLY A 158 10.99 2.22 3.72
C GLY A 158 10.20 2.27 5.03
N MET A 159 10.77 2.86 6.10
CA MET A 159 10.09 3.00 7.39
C MET A 159 9.51 4.41 7.54
N PRO A 160 8.27 4.55 8.00
CA PRO A 160 7.67 5.85 8.24
C PRO A 160 8.37 6.57 9.40
N ARG A 161 8.40 7.90 9.31
CA ARG A 161 8.91 8.78 10.37
C ARG A 161 7.91 9.93 10.53
N VAL A 162 7.12 9.91 11.60
CA VAL A 162 6.22 11.02 11.88
C VAL A 162 7.06 12.22 12.33
N GLU A 163 7.09 13.26 11.52
CA GLU A 163 7.57 14.57 11.94
C GLU A 163 6.48 15.18 12.83
N ILE A 164 6.69 15.11 14.15
CA ILE A 164 5.90 15.89 15.08
C ILE A 164 6.49 17.29 15.00
N ASP A 165 5.75 18.23 14.40
CA ASP A 165 6.13 19.65 14.45
C ASP A 165 6.39 20.01 15.91
N ALA A 166 7.61 20.43 16.21
CA ALA A 166 7.92 20.97 17.52
C ALA A 166 6.98 22.16 17.75
N PRO A 167 6.36 22.29 18.95
CA PRO A 167 5.50 23.43 19.22
C PRO A 167 6.31 24.70 18.91
N THR A 168 5.80 25.52 17.98
CA THR A 168 6.33 26.88 17.78
C THR A 168 6.11 27.60 19.07
N ASP A 169 7.18 27.89 19.82
CA ASP A 169 7.12 28.74 21.00
C ASP A 169 6.46 30.06 20.58
N PRO A 170 5.39 30.49 21.25
CA PRO A 170 4.81 31.79 20.98
C PRO A 170 5.81 32.87 21.44
N GLU A 171 6.23 33.74 20.51
CA GLU A 171 6.94 34.99 20.83
C GLU A 171 6.12 35.93 21.70
#